data_054718e6bedf6caaf324e80bb20aad4b
#
_entry.id   054718e6bedf6caaf324e80bb20aad4b
#
_cell.length_a   1.000
_cell.length_b   1.000
_cell.length_c   1.000
_cell.angle_alpha   90.00
_cell.angle_beta   90.00
_cell.angle_gamma   90.00
#
_symmetry.space_group_name_H-M   'P 1'
#
loop_
_entity.id
_entity.type
_entity.pdbx_description
1 polymer ?
#
loop_
_entity_poly.entity_id
_entity_poly.type
_entity_poly.pdbx_seq_one_letter_code
_entity_poly.pdbx_strand_id
1 'polypeptide(L)'
;MNSYVIETHGLTKTYGEVNSVSNLSIHVKKGRIYGLLGRNGAGKTTTMRMLLGLTAPSSGEIKIWSRPLRGSEKKILPRVGSLIESPGFYPNLTGTENLRIFADLRGLKGPRFIKDALEVVNLPYRDKKLFSQYSLGM
;
A
#
# COMPACT_ATOMS: atom_id res chain seq x y z
N MET A 1 17.58 13.07 -15.82
CA MET A 1 16.14 13.17 -15.49
C MET A 1 15.91 12.68 -14.07
N ASN A 2 15.38 13.52 -13.23
CA ASN A 2 15.13 13.19 -11.82
C ASN A 2 13.88 12.29 -11.77
N SER A 3 14.05 10.97 -11.71
CA SER A 3 12.90 10.05 -11.73
C SER A 3 12.45 9.71 -10.31
N TYR A 4 11.76 10.62 -9.67
CA TYR A 4 11.03 10.32 -8.45
C TYR A 4 9.79 9.46 -8.78
N VAL A 5 9.57 8.44 -7.97
CA VAL A 5 8.38 7.58 -8.08
C VAL A 5 7.26 8.04 -7.14
N ILE A 6 7.62 8.69 -6.03
CA ILE A 6 6.68 9.35 -5.13
C ILE A 6 7.25 10.74 -4.81
N GLU A 7 6.40 11.73 -4.91
CA GLU A 7 6.69 13.12 -4.51
C GLU A 7 5.50 13.66 -3.73
N THR A 8 5.77 14.40 -2.67
CA THR A 8 4.77 15.22 -1.98
C THR A 8 5.28 16.62 -1.83
N HIS A 9 4.40 17.60 -1.97
CA HIS A 9 4.71 19.02 -1.84
C HIS A 9 3.77 19.65 -0.82
N GLY A 10 4.31 20.05 0.33
CA GLY A 10 3.54 20.71 1.38
C GLY A 10 2.37 19.90 1.92
N LEU A 11 2.47 18.56 1.89
CA LEU A 11 1.38 17.67 2.23
C LEU A 11 0.94 17.87 3.67
N THR A 12 -0.32 18.22 3.86
CA THR A 12 -0.91 18.50 5.17
C THR A 12 -2.21 17.75 5.37
N LYS A 13 -2.43 17.23 6.56
CA LYS A 13 -3.70 16.63 6.98
C LYS A 13 -4.09 17.11 8.35
N THR A 14 -5.24 17.75 8.42
CA THR A 14 -5.86 18.27 9.64
C THR A 14 -7.14 17.48 9.93
N TYR A 15 -7.33 17.11 11.18
CA TYR A 15 -8.56 16.54 11.72
C TYR A 15 -9.05 17.45 12.86
N GLY A 16 -10.16 18.17 12.61
CA GLY A 16 -10.59 19.23 13.53
C GLY A 16 -9.49 20.27 13.70
N GLU A 17 -9.00 20.46 14.93
CA GLU A 17 -7.92 21.40 15.25
C GLU A 17 -6.51 20.78 15.24
N VAL A 18 -6.41 19.47 15.00
CA VAL A 18 -5.14 18.74 15.08
C VAL A 18 -4.54 18.52 13.70
N ASN A 19 -3.32 19.01 13.50
CA ASN A 19 -2.51 18.69 12.33
C ASN A 19 -1.81 17.34 12.52
N SER A 20 -2.38 16.30 11.92
CA SER A 20 -1.80 14.95 11.93
C SER A 20 -0.55 14.86 11.04
N VAL A 21 -0.53 15.60 9.94
CA VAL A 21 0.63 15.78 9.06
C VAL A 21 0.69 17.25 8.68
N SER A 22 1.86 17.86 8.77
CA SER A 22 2.04 19.29 8.48
C SER A 22 3.20 19.51 7.52
N ASN A 23 2.90 20.13 6.37
CA ASN A 23 3.85 20.60 5.37
C ASN A 23 4.92 19.56 4.97
N LEU A 24 4.52 18.29 4.80
CA LEU A 24 5.45 17.19 4.49
C LEU A 24 5.81 17.18 3.01
N SER A 25 7.11 17.31 2.71
CA SER A 25 7.65 17.17 1.35
C SER A 25 8.67 16.06 1.32
N ILE A 26 8.38 15.00 0.57
CA ILE A 26 9.26 13.85 0.37
C ILE A 26 9.46 13.56 -1.11
N HIS A 27 10.62 12.96 -1.41
CA HIS A 27 11.02 12.63 -2.77
C HIS A 27 11.65 11.24 -2.79
N VAL A 28 10.91 10.24 -3.27
CA VAL A 28 11.37 8.86 -3.36
C VAL A 28 11.85 8.57 -4.77
N LYS A 29 13.13 8.22 -4.92
CA LYS A 29 13.71 7.85 -6.21
C LYS A 29 13.33 6.43 -6.60
N LYS A 30 13.26 6.18 -7.91
CA LYS A 30 13.06 4.83 -8.44
C LYS A 30 14.14 3.86 -7.95
N GLY A 31 13.75 2.63 -7.58
CA GLY A 31 14.66 1.58 -7.15
C GLY A 31 15.30 1.81 -5.78
N ARG A 32 14.71 2.65 -4.94
CA ARG A 32 15.18 2.92 -3.58
C ARG A 32 14.15 2.49 -2.53
N ILE A 33 14.65 2.07 -1.38
CA ILE A 33 13.87 1.91 -0.16
C ILE A 33 13.91 3.24 0.59
N TYR A 34 12.73 3.75 0.96
CA TYR A 34 12.61 5.00 1.71
C TYR A 34 11.99 4.71 3.08
N GLY A 35 12.74 5.03 4.14
CA GLY A 35 12.29 4.87 5.53
C GLY A 35 11.49 6.09 6.00
N LEU A 36 10.24 5.87 6.41
CA LEU A 36 9.43 6.89 7.08
C LEU A 36 9.46 6.64 8.59
N LEU A 37 10.31 7.38 9.30
CA LEU A 37 10.54 7.22 10.73
C LEU A 37 9.78 8.28 11.54
N GLY A 38 9.40 7.94 12.76
CA GLY A 38 8.74 8.85 13.68
C GLY A 38 8.09 8.10 14.85
N ARG A 39 7.80 8.84 15.94
CA ARG A 39 7.11 8.31 17.12
C ARG A 39 5.67 7.90 16.77
N ASN A 40 5.04 7.16 17.66
CA ASN A 40 3.60 6.89 17.55
C ASN A 40 2.83 8.22 17.57
N GLY A 41 1.84 8.35 16.67
CA GLY A 41 1.12 9.60 16.47
C GLY A 41 1.81 10.64 15.57
N ALA A 42 3.02 10.40 15.06
CA ALA A 42 3.73 11.34 14.18
C ALA A 42 3.18 11.44 12.75
N GLY A 43 2.00 10.89 12.45
CA GLY A 43 1.36 11.00 11.14
C GLY A 43 1.82 10.00 10.08
N LYS A 44 2.66 8.99 10.43
CA LYS A 44 3.14 7.99 9.48
C LYS A 44 2.01 7.24 8.77
N THR A 45 1.08 6.67 9.52
CA THR A 45 -0.09 5.94 8.97
C THR A 45 -0.98 6.88 8.17
N THR A 46 -1.19 8.12 8.63
CA THR A 46 -1.94 9.14 7.90
C THR A 46 -1.29 9.47 6.56
N THR A 47 0.03 9.63 6.54
CA THR A 47 0.80 9.84 5.31
C THR A 47 0.62 8.67 4.35
N MET A 48 0.77 7.42 4.80
CA MET A 48 0.56 6.23 3.98
C MET A 48 -0.87 6.17 3.42
N ARG A 49 -1.89 6.47 4.25
CA ARG A 49 -3.29 6.52 3.79
C ARG A 49 -3.52 7.59 2.73
N MET A 50 -2.87 8.75 2.83
CA MET A 50 -2.95 9.79 1.80
C MET A 50 -2.27 9.36 0.49
N LEU A 51 -1.09 8.73 0.56
CA LEU A 51 -0.37 8.20 -0.62
C LEU A 51 -1.17 7.11 -1.36
N LEU A 52 -2.05 6.39 -0.66
CA LEU A 52 -2.92 5.36 -1.23
C LEU A 52 -4.31 5.87 -1.60
N GLY A 53 -4.56 7.17 -1.49
CA GLY A 53 -5.87 7.75 -1.79
C GLY A 53 -7.00 7.36 -0.83
N LEU A 54 -6.67 6.72 0.31
CA LEU A 54 -7.64 6.32 1.34
C LEU A 54 -8.11 7.50 2.20
N THR A 55 -7.35 8.59 2.19
CA THR A 55 -7.66 9.83 2.90
C THR A 55 -7.21 10.99 2.03
N ALA A 56 -8.10 11.94 1.79
CA ALA A 56 -7.74 13.15 1.06
C ALA A 56 -6.88 14.08 1.92
N PRO A 57 -5.80 14.66 1.39
CA PRO A 57 -5.07 15.71 2.08
C PRO A 57 -5.95 16.95 2.30
N SER A 58 -5.68 17.70 3.36
CA SER A 58 -6.30 19.02 3.61
C SER A 58 -5.68 20.08 2.71
N SER A 59 -4.36 19.97 2.48
CA SER A 59 -3.63 20.80 1.51
C SER A 59 -2.38 20.10 1.04
N GLY A 60 -1.71 20.66 0.02
CA GLY A 60 -0.54 20.06 -0.60
C GLY A 60 -0.90 19.09 -1.73
N GLU A 61 0.13 18.48 -2.31
CA GLU A 61 0.04 17.70 -3.52
C GLU A 61 0.79 16.37 -3.37
N ILE A 62 0.27 15.32 -4.01
CA ILE A 62 0.92 14.02 -4.14
C ILE A 62 1.08 13.71 -5.62
N LYS A 63 2.29 13.35 -6.04
CA LYS A 63 2.57 12.80 -7.36
C LYS A 63 3.15 11.39 -7.24
N ILE A 64 2.65 10.49 -8.08
CA ILE A 64 3.19 9.14 -8.24
C ILE A 64 3.54 8.95 -9.71
N TRP A 65 4.79 8.58 -10.00
CA TRP A 65 5.35 8.55 -11.36
C TRP A 65 5.09 9.85 -12.13
N SER A 66 5.39 10.99 -11.49
CA SER A 66 5.22 12.34 -12.02
C SER A 66 3.77 12.71 -12.37
N ARG A 67 2.78 11.91 -11.96
CA ARG A 67 1.35 12.20 -12.17
C ARG A 67 0.69 12.58 -10.85
N PRO A 68 -0.14 13.64 -10.82
CA PRO A 68 -0.96 13.93 -9.64
C PRO A 68 -1.81 12.72 -9.28
N LEU A 69 -1.80 12.33 -8.01
CA LEU A 69 -2.63 11.23 -7.53
C LEU A 69 -4.11 11.59 -7.67
N ARG A 70 -4.49 12.79 -7.23
CA ARG A 70 -5.86 13.28 -7.32
C ARG A 70 -6.30 13.38 -8.79
N GLY A 71 -7.38 12.68 -9.12
CA GLY A 71 -7.91 12.57 -10.48
C GLY A 71 -7.23 11.53 -11.37
N SER A 72 -6.21 10.83 -10.84
CA SER A 72 -5.52 9.75 -11.57
C SER A 72 -5.52 8.42 -10.81
N GLU A 73 -6.27 8.32 -9.72
CA GLU A 73 -6.29 7.16 -8.81
C GLU A 73 -6.51 5.85 -9.56
N LYS A 74 -7.48 5.80 -10.46
CA LYS A 74 -7.82 4.61 -11.26
C LYS A 74 -6.68 4.13 -12.16
N LYS A 75 -5.75 5.02 -12.54
CA LYS A 75 -4.59 4.69 -13.39
C LYS A 75 -3.36 4.34 -12.55
N ILE A 76 -3.23 4.89 -11.35
CA ILE A 76 -2.07 4.77 -10.47
C ILE A 76 -2.22 3.59 -9.51
N LEU A 77 -3.30 3.55 -8.73
CA LEU A 77 -3.45 2.62 -7.61
C LEU A 77 -3.45 1.13 -8.00
N PRO A 78 -3.96 0.70 -9.17
CA PRO A 78 -3.83 -0.71 -9.57
C PRO A 78 -2.38 -1.20 -9.72
N ARG A 79 -1.43 -0.29 -9.85
CA ARG A 79 0.01 -0.59 -9.98
C ARG A 79 0.77 -0.48 -8.66
N VAL A 80 0.11 -0.10 -7.59
CA VAL A 80 0.68 0.08 -6.25
C VAL A 80 0.29 -1.11 -5.38
N GLY A 81 1.27 -1.82 -4.85
CA GLY A 81 1.08 -2.77 -3.76
C GLY A 81 1.14 -2.03 -2.42
N SER A 82 0.28 -2.37 -1.49
CA SER A 82 0.26 -1.72 -0.18
C SER A 82 -0.11 -2.67 0.94
N LEU A 83 0.47 -2.43 2.09
CA LEU A 83 0.10 -3.04 3.37
C LEU A 83 0.12 -1.94 4.42
N ILE A 84 -0.99 -1.73 5.10
CA ILE A 84 -1.11 -0.80 6.23
C ILE A 84 -1.53 -1.60 7.45
N GLU A 85 -0.68 -1.56 8.50
CA GLU A 85 -0.88 -2.23 9.79
C GLU A 85 -0.86 -3.76 9.66
N SER A 86 -1.97 -4.40 9.36
CA SER A 86 -2.08 -5.85 9.23
C SER A 86 -2.72 -6.24 7.89
N PRO A 87 -2.39 -7.41 7.33
CA PRO A 87 -3.06 -7.89 6.13
C PRO A 87 -4.54 -8.13 6.41
N GLY A 88 -5.41 -7.62 5.53
CA GLY A 88 -6.86 -7.82 5.59
C GLY A 88 -7.28 -9.19 5.05
N PHE A 89 -6.59 -10.27 5.44
CA PHE A 89 -6.91 -11.63 5.01
C PHE A 89 -7.97 -12.26 5.92
N TYR A 90 -8.75 -13.15 5.35
CA TYR A 90 -9.77 -13.91 6.06
C TYR A 90 -9.13 -15.07 6.84
N PRO A 91 -9.25 -15.11 8.17
CA PRO A 91 -8.55 -16.09 9.01
C PRO A 91 -9.03 -17.53 8.80
N ASN A 92 -10.24 -17.72 8.34
CA ASN A 92 -10.89 -19.00 8.07
C ASN A 92 -10.69 -19.53 6.64
N LEU A 93 -9.89 -18.85 5.83
CA LEU A 93 -9.51 -19.27 4.49
C LEU A 93 -8.02 -19.66 4.45
N THR A 94 -7.66 -20.50 3.50
CA THR A 94 -6.27 -20.82 3.19
C THR A 94 -5.56 -19.64 2.52
N GLY A 95 -4.23 -19.65 2.46
CA GLY A 95 -3.47 -18.64 1.73
C GLY A 95 -3.85 -18.57 0.26
N THR A 96 -4.04 -19.72 -0.40
CA THR A 96 -4.48 -19.78 -1.80
C THR A 96 -5.87 -19.16 -2.02
N GLU A 97 -6.82 -19.42 -1.13
CA GLU A 97 -8.18 -18.86 -1.20
C GLU A 97 -8.19 -17.34 -0.97
N ASN A 98 -7.44 -16.88 0.02
CA ASN A 98 -7.25 -15.45 0.25
C ASN A 98 -6.68 -14.74 -0.98
N LEU A 99 -5.58 -15.26 -1.55
CA LEU A 99 -4.98 -14.67 -2.75
C LEU A 99 -5.90 -14.71 -3.96
N ARG A 100 -6.79 -15.69 -4.06
CA ARG A 100 -7.81 -15.74 -5.13
C ARG A 100 -8.75 -14.56 -5.05
N ILE A 101 -9.23 -14.20 -3.86
CA ILE A 101 -10.08 -13.02 -3.68
C ILE A 101 -9.36 -11.75 -4.17
N PHE A 102 -8.10 -11.57 -3.79
CA PHE A 102 -7.32 -10.40 -4.24
C PHE A 102 -7.02 -10.42 -5.75
N ALA A 103 -6.79 -11.60 -6.33
CA ALA A 103 -6.62 -11.74 -7.78
C ALA A 103 -7.90 -11.35 -8.51
N ASP A 104 -9.05 -11.83 -8.06
CA ASP A 104 -10.35 -11.54 -8.66
C ASP A 104 -10.68 -10.04 -8.57
N LEU A 105 -10.44 -9.40 -7.42
CA LEU A 105 -10.59 -7.95 -7.24
C LEU A 105 -9.71 -7.12 -8.20
N ARG A 106 -8.58 -7.66 -8.61
CA ARG A 106 -7.66 -7.04 -9.59
C ARG A 106 -7.95 -7.44 -11.05
N GLY A 107 -8.98 -8.27 -11.28
CA GLY A 107 -9.31 -8.79 -12.61
C GLY A 107 -8.29 -9.80 -13.15
N LEU A 108 -7.43 -10.36 -12.31
CA LEU A 108 -6.45 -11.38 -12.67
C LEU A 108 -7.12 -12.75 -12.69
N LYS A 109 -7.12 -13.42 -13.84
CA LYS A 109 -7.76 -14.73 -14.00
C LYS A 109 -6.73 -15.86 -14.07
N GLY A 110 -7.08 -16.99 -13.46
CA GLY A 110 -6.29 -18.22 -13.51
C GLY A 110 -5.32 -18.42 -12.33
N PRO A 111 -4.87 -19.67 -12.12
CA PRO A 111 -4.08 -20.05 -10.95
C PRO A 111 -2.62 -19.58 -11.00
N ARG A 112 -2.12 -19.18 -12.16
CA ARG A 112 -0.71 -18.81 -12.37
C ARG A 112 -0.30 -17.67 -11.47
N PHE A 113 -1.10 -16.59 -11.42
CA PHE A 113 -0.78 -15.40 -10.60
C PHE A 113 -0.65 -15.72 -9.11
N ILE A 114 -1.47 -16.67 -8.63
CA ILE A 114 -1.43 -17.11 -7.22
C ILE A 114 -0.21 -17.96 -6.97
N LYS A 115 0.12 -18.88 -7.89
CA LYS A 115 1.33 -19.71 -7.80
C LYS A 115 2.58 -18.85 -7.76
N ASP A 116 2.72 -17.95 -8.73
CA ASP A 116 3.88 -17.06 -8.85
C ASP A 116 4.05 -16.20 -7.58
N ALA A 117 2.95 -15.68 -7.01
CA ALA A 117 2.99 -14.90 -5.77
C ALA A 117 3.44 -15.73 -4.56
N LEU A 118 2.95 -16.96 -4.43
CA LEU A 118 3.34 -17.86 -3.33
C LEU A 118 4.79 -18.34 -3.47
N GLU A 119 5.26 -18.58 -4.69
CA GLU A 119 6.64 -18.96 -4.99
C GLU A 119 7.63 -17.87 -4.57
N VAL A 120 7.33 -16.60 -4.85
CA VAL A 120 8.16 -15.46 -4.47
C VAL A 120 8.41 -15.40 -2.95
N VAL A 121 7.44 -15.84 -2.15
CA VAL A 121 7.52 -15.83 -0.67
C VAL A 121 7.78 -17.22 -0.07
N ASN A 122 8.11 -18.22 -0.91
CA ASN A 122 8.35 -19.60 -0.49
C ASN A 122 7.20 -20.24 0.30
N LEU A 123 5.97 -19.93 -0.04
CA LEU A 123 4.79 -20.56 0.53
C LEU A 123 4.18 -21.57 -0.44
N PRO A 124 3.70 -22.74 0.08
CA PRO A 124 3.16 -23.79 -0.78
C PRO A 124 1.83 -23.40 -1.41
N TYR A 125 1.68 -23.70 -2.70
CA TYR A 125 0.41 -23.57 -3.40
C TYR A 125 -0.54 -24.70 -2.98
N ARG A 126 -1.80 -24.34 -2.70
CA ARG A 126 -2.86 -25.27 -2.24
C ARG A 126 -2.56 -25.95 -0.88
N ASP A 127 -1.84 -25.28 -0.02
CA ASP A 127 -1.74 -25.70 1.37
C ASP A 127 -3.14 -25.63 2.03
N LYS A 128 -3.48 -26.63 2.81
CA LYS A 128 -4.74 -26.68 3.58
C LYS A 128 -4.71 -25.87 4.86
N LYS A 129 -3.55 -25.33 5.23
CA LYS A 129 -3.36 -24.52 6.43
C LYS A 129 -4.16 -23.22 6.33
N LEU A 130 -4.98 -22.96 7.33
CA LEU A 130 -5.77 -21.72 7.39
C LEU A 130 -4.86 -20.53 7.71
N PHE A 131 -5.25 -19.35 7.25
CA PHE A 131 -4.50 -18.11 7.52
C PHE A 131 -4.37 -17.82 9.02
N SER A 132 -5.38 -18.16 9.83
CA SER A 132 -5.31 -18.09 11.31
C SER A 132 -4.17 -18.88 11.93
N GLN A 133 -3.62 -19.85 11.23
CA GLN A 133 -2.52 -20.71 11.67
C GLN A 133 -1.14 -20.22 11.15
N TYR A 134 -1.12 -19.13 10.36
CA TYR A 134 0.12 -18.55 9.86
C TYR A 134 0.83 -17.78 10.96
N SER A 135 2.16 -17.85 10.96
CA SER A 135 2.95 -16.94 11.80
C SER A 135 2.91 -15.52 11.23
N LEU A 136 3.32 -14.54 12.04
CA LEU A 136 3.38 -13.14 11.60
C LEU A 136 4.29 -12.95 10.36
N GLY A 137 5.32 -13.77 10.22
CA GLY A 137 6.25 -13.71 9.09
C GLY A 137 5.73 -14.40 7.82
N MET A 138 4.77 -15.31 7.95
CA MET A 138 4.11 -15.94 6.81
C MET A 138 3.06 -15.02 6.19
#